data_abc182d8be165c37a421eed0c7837968
#
_entry.id   abc182d8be165c37a421eed0c7837968
#
_cell.length_a   1.000
_cell.length_b   1.000
_cell.length_c   1.000
_cell.angle_alpha   90.00
_cell.angle_beta   90.00
_cell.angle_gamma   90.00
#
_symmetry.space_group_name_H-M   'P 1'
#
loop_
_entity.id
_entity.type
_entity.pdbx_description
1 polymer ?
#
loop_
_entity_poly.entity_id
_entity_poly.type
_entity_poly.pdbx_seq_one_letter_code
_entity_poly.pdbx_strand_id
1 'polypeptide(L)'
;KNKNHNAVTWWGDREATIQYCKQNVGRICEDFGGDIDNLLICGFSRGAIATSYIGLADDEIAGLWKAVVTHDHFDGVKQWPYPQSDRESAIRRLSRLQGRPVLVCGQQATTVRDDFLGKHLDLATFTFLDIPIHSMFNIPEGPYLHSHTDLWMHRPSIYRDEVRNWVQKILEDISKE
;
A
#
# COMPACT_ATOMS: atom_id res chain seq x y z
N LYS A 1 -27.58 -0.91 7.40
CA LYS A 1 -26.75 -1.99 6.80
C LYS A 1 -27.66 -2.77 5.84
N ASN A 2 -27.40 -2.63 4.55
CA ASN A 2 -28.14 -3.36 3.54
C ASN A 2 -27.57 -4.78 3.50
N LYS A 3 -28.25 -5.76 4.08
CA LYS A 3 -27.80 -7.14 4.24
C LYS A 3 -27.57 -7.88 2.90
N ASN A 4 -27.94 -7.29 1.77
CA ASN A 4 -27.95 -7.96 0.46
C ASN A 4 -26.99 -7.36 -0.56
N HIS A 5 -26.13 -6.40 -0.20
CA HIS A 5 -25.15 -5.82 -1.11
C HIS A 5 -23.77 -5.79 -0.47
N ASN A 6 -22.77 -6.30 -1.19
CA ASN A 6 -21.37 -6.13 -0.84
C ASN A 6 -21.02 -4.63 -0.86
N ALA A 7 -20.22 -4.18 0.10
CA ALA A 7 -19.67 -2.85 0.04
C ALA A 7 -18.82 -2.71 -1.23
N VAL A 8 -19.18 -1.75 -2.10
CA VAL A 8 -18.47 -1.52 -3.36
C VAL A 8 -17.16 -0.78 -3.11
N THR A 9 -17.05 -0.07 -1.97
CA THR A 9 -15.91 0.77 -1.67
C THR A 9 -15.60 0.74 -0.18
N TRP A 10 -14.31 0.64 0.15
CA TRP A 10 -13.83 0.64 1.53
C TRP A 10 -14.06 1.99 2.26
N TRP A 11 -14.18 3.10 1.54
CA TRP A 11 -14.42 4.44 2.12
C TRP A 11 -15.89 4.73 2.42
N GLY A 12 -16.81 3.90 1.97
CA GLY A 12 -18.24 4.07 2.23
C GLY A 12 -18.63 3.77 3.69
N ASP A 13 -17.93 2.84 4.33
CA ASP A 13 -18.06 2.53 5.76
C ASP A 13 -16.68 2.13 6.31
N ARG A 14 -15.88 3.14 6.65
CA ARG A 14 -14.50 2.97 7.12
C ARG A 14 -14.44 2.08 8.34
N GLU A 15 -15.26 2.37 9.34
CA GLU A 15 -15.23 1.64 10.62
C GLU A 15 -15.60 0.17 10.44
N ALA A 16 -16.67 -0.11 9.68
CA ALA A 16 -17.04 -1.49 9.40
C ALA A 16 -15.96 -2.23 8.59
N THR A 17 -15.22 -1.53 7.72
CA THR A 17 -14.12 -2.14 6.97
C THR A 17 -12.94 -2.49 7.88
N ILE A 18 -12.58 -1.60 8.81
CA ILE A 18 -11.53 -1.84 9.81
C ILE A 18 -11.89 -3.05 10.66
N GLN A 19 -13.10 -3.08 11.21
CA GLN A 19 -13.57 -4.18 12.05
C GLN A 19 -13.63 -5.50 11.27
N TYR A 20 -14.04 -5.46 9.99
CA TYR A 20 -14.01 -6.64 9.14
C TYR A 20 -12.59 -7.19 8.96
N CYS A 21 -11.59 -6.34 8.72
CA CYS A 21 -10.20 -6.76 8.60
C CYS A 21 -9.70 -7.41 9.88
N LYS A 22 -9.89 -6.75 11.03
CA LYS A 22 -9.48 -7.27 12.34
C LYS A 22 -10.06 -8.66 12.65
N GLN A 23 -11.33 -8.86 12.32
CA GLN A 23 -12.05 -10.12 12.59
C GLN A 23 -11.69 -11.26 11.64
N ASN A 24 -11.23 -10.94 10.43
CA ASN A 24 -11.12 -11.95 9.38
C ASN A 24 -9.68 -12.25 8.94
N VAL A 25 -8.72 -11.37 9.15
CA VAL A 25 -7.34 -11.59 8.68
C VAL A 25 -6.74 -12.86 9.32
N GLY A 26 -6.81 -12.99 10.64
CA GLY A 26 -6.33 -14.21 11.34
C GLY A 26 -7.02 -15.48 10.84
N ARG A 27 -8.36 -15.45 10.75
CA ARG A 27 -9.13 -16.59 10.24
C ARG A 27 -8.76 -16.97 8.80
N ILE A 28 -8.52 -15.98 7.93
CA ILE A 28 -8.08 -16.25 6.55
C ILE A 28 -6.70 -16.91 6.54
N CYS A 29 -5.78 -16.49 7.40
CA CYS A 29 -4.49 -17.14 7.54
C CYS A 29 -4.64 -18.61 7.97
N GLU A 30 -5.48 -18.89 8.97
CA GLU A 30 -5.77 -20.24 9.41
C GLU A 30 -6.41 -21.10 8.31
N ASP A 31 -7.46 -20.60 7.66
CA ASP A 31 -8.23 -21.32 6.64
C ASP A 31 -7.39 -21.65 5.39
N PHE A 32 -6.42 -20.80 5.03
CA PHE A 32 -5.65 -20.91 3.78
C PHE A 32 -4.14 -21.12 3.98
N GLY A 33 -3.69 -21.37 5.20
CA GLY A 33 -2.29 -21.62 5.51
C GLY A 33 -1.38 -20.40 5.36
N GLY A 34 -1.92 -19.20 5.63
CA GLY A 34 -1.16 -17.95 5.67
C GLY A 34 -0.34 -17.84 6.96
N ASP A 35 0.77 -17.14 6.88
CA ASP A 35 1.61 -16.84 8.03
C ASP A 35 1.20 -15.51 8.64
N ILE A 36 0.60 -15.56 9.83
CA ILE A 36 0.08 -14.37 10.54
C ILE A 36 1.18 -13.38 10.94
N ASP A 37 2.40 -13.84 11.14
CA ASP A 37 3.55 -13.01 11.53
C ASP A 37 4.21 -12.33 10.32
N ASN A 38 3.82 -12.73 9.10
CA ASN A 38 4.42 -12.26 7.85
C ASN A 38 3.41 -11.63 6.88
N LEU A 39 2.45 -10.89 7.41
CA LEU A 39 1.44 -10.22 6.60
C LEU A 39 1.96 -8.92 5.98
N LEU A 40 1.78 -8.80 4.68
CA LEU A 40 2.02 -7.56 3.95
C LEU A 40 0.68 -6.97 3.49
N ILE A 41 0.49 -5.66 3.75
CA ILE A 41 -0.65 -4.96 3.17
C ILE A 41 -0.24 -4.29 1.87
N CYS A 42 -0.92 -4.64 0.77
CA CYS A 42 -0.61 -4.13 -0.57
C CYS A 42 -1.83 -3.45 -1.19
N GLY A 43 -1.59 -2.40 -1.96
CA GLY A 43 -2.68 -1.72 -2.65
C GLY A 43 -2.24 -1.02 -3.93
N PHE A 44 -3.12 -1.06 -4.93
CA PHE A 44 -3.00 -0.34 -6.20
C PHE A 44 -4.05 0.76 -6.26
N SER A 45 -3.68 1.93 -6.80
CA SER A 45 -4.60 3.04 -7.00
C SER A 45 -5.27 3.48 -5.69
N ARG A 46 -6.58 3.48 -5.62
CA ARG A 46 -7.31 3.77 -4.37
C ARG A 46 -7.05 2.72 -3.29
N GLY A 47 -6.72 1.48 -3.67
CA GLY A 47 -6.25 0.47 -2.72
C GLY A 47 -4.94 0.86 -2.03
N ALA A 48 -4.04 1.57 -2.73
CA ALA A 48 -2.83 2.10 -2.13
C ALA A 48 -3.11 3.17 -1.05
N ILE A 49 -4.15 3.99 -1.23
CA ILE A 49 -4.62 4.90 -0.17
C ILE A 49 -5.16 4.09 1.02
N ALA A 50 -5.90 3.00 0.75
CA ALA A 50 -6.47 2.16 1.79
C ALA A 50 -5.42 1.46 2.66
N THR A 51 -4.20 1.18 2.15
CA THR A 51 -3.13 0.57 2.97
C THR A 51 -2.82 1.39 4.22
N SER A 52 -2.89 2.71 4.12
CA SER A 52 -2.72 3.63 5.27
C SER A 52 -4.07 3.99 5.89
N TYR A 53 -5.05 4.41 5.09
CA TYR A 53 -6.33 4.92 5.58
C TYR A 53 -7.12 3.89 6.40
N ILE A 54 -7.06 2.62 6.02
CA ILE A 54 -7.64 1.47 6.74
C ILE A 54 -6.56 0.73 7.53
N GLY A 55 -5.46 0.33 6.87
CA GLY A 55 -4.45 -0.53 7.47
C GLY A 55 -3.67 0.09 8.63
N LEU A 56 -3.64 1.43 8.73
CA LEU A 56 -3.01 2.16 9.85
C LEU A 56 -4.05 2.99 10.63
N ALA A 57 -5.31 2.58 10.63
CA ALA A 57 -6.40 3.34 11.23
C ALA A 57 -6.26 3.47 12.75
N ASP A 58 -5.85 2.42 13.41
CA ASP A 58 -5.52 2.35 14.83
C ASP A 58 -4.36 1.37 15.07
N ASP A 59 -3.91 1.25 16.32
CA ASP A 59 -2.72 0.48 16.66
C ASP A 59 -2.94 -1.04 16.50
N GLU A 60 -4.15 -1.53 16.71
CA GLU A 60 -4.50 -2.94 16.58
C GLU A 60 -4.38 -3.40 15.11
N ILE A 61 -5.07 -2.71 14.18
CA ILE A 61 -4.97 -3.08 12.76
C ILE A 61 -3.57 -2.79 12.20
N ALA A 62 -2.93 -1.72 12.63
CA ALA A 62 -1.56 -1.43 12.22
C ALA A 62 -0.58 -2.52 12.67
N GLY A 63 -0.81 -3.14 13.80
CA GLY A 63 -0.01 -4.24 14.34
C GLY A 63 -0.05 -5.52 13.50
N LEU A 64 -1.04 -5.68 12.61
CA LEU A 64 -1.16 -6.88 11.76
C LEU A 64 -0.10 -6.92 10.64
N TRP A 65 0.42 -5.78 10.21
CA TRP A 65 1.21 -5.70 8.98
C TRP A 65 2.70 -5.63 9.28
N LYS A 66 3.45 -6.54 8.71
CA LYS A 66 4.92 -6.53 8.74
C LYS A 66 5.49 -5.44 7.83
N ALA A 67 4.88 -5.24 6.66
CA ALA A 67 5.30 -4.24 5.70
C ALA A 67 4.12 -3.71 4.87
N VAL A 68 4.34 -2.58 4.19
CA VAL A 68 3.32 -1.88 3.39
C VAL A 68 3.84 -1.71 1.96
N VAL A 69 3.01 -2.01 0.96
CA VAL A 69 3.28 -1.75 -0.45
C VAL A 69 2.18 -0.85 -1.02
N THR A 70 2.56 0.30 -1.53
CA THR A 70 1.65 1.24 -2.20
C THR A 70 2.05 1.41 -3.66
N HIS A 71 1.06 1.32 -4.56
CA HIS A 71 1.29 1.45 -5.99
C HIS A 71 0.42 2.56 -6.58
N ASP A 72 1.05 3.54 -7.22
CA ASP A 72 0.51 4.70 -7.95
C ASP A 72 -0.22 5.76 -7.12
N HIS A 73 -0.66 5.48 -5.93
CA HIS A 73 -1.22 6.49 -5.03
C HIS A 73 -0.63 6.36 -3.63
N PHE A 74 -0.78 7.42 -2.85
CA PHE A 74 -0.40 7.44 -1.44
C PHE A 74 -1.40 8.28 -0.63
N ASP A 75 -1.73 7.81 0.58
CA ASP A 75 -2.64 8.53 1.49
C ASP A 75 -2.05 9.88 1.91
N GLY A 76 -2.88 10.93 1.89
CA GLY A 76 -2.47 12.29 2.26
C GLY A 76 -1.83 13.13 1.14
N VAL A 77 -1.51 12.54 -0.02
CA VAL A 77 -1.04 13.31 -1.19
C VAL A 77 -2.17 14.19 -1.73
N LYS A 78 -3.36 13.62 -1.85
CA LYS A 78 -4.58 14.32 -2.29
C LYS A 78 -5.68 14.18 -1.24
N GLN A 79 -6.38 15.27 -0.95
CA GLN A 79 -7.60 15.23 -0.14
C GLN A 79 -8.78 14.72 -0.97
N TRP A 80 -9.54 13.79 -0.42
CA TRP A 80 -10.70 13.17 -1.04
C TRP A 80 -11.98 13.57 -0.30
N PRO A 81 -13.18 13.42 -0.91
CA PRO A 81 -14.44 13.78 -0.29
C PRO A 81 -14.94 12.74 0.74
N TYR A 82 -14.07 12.25 1.60
CA TYR A 82 -14.43 11.38 2.74
C TYR A 82 -13.67 11.83 4.01
N PRO A 83 -14.19 11.54 5.20
CA PRO A 83 -13.63 12.03 6.45
C PRO A 83 -12.16 11.65 6.64
N GLN A 84 -11.37 12.53 7.25
CA GLN A 84 -9.96 12.29 7.58
C GLN A 84 -9.06 11.94 6.38
N SER A 85 -9.43 12.34 5.16
CA SER A 85 -8.61 12.15 3.95
C SER A 85 -7.56 13.25 3.78
N ASP A 86 -7.53 14.20 4.69
CA ASP A 86 -6.57 15.31 4.71
C ASP A 86 -5.15 14.82 5.08
N ARG A 87 -4.17 15.66 4.72
CA ARG A 87 -2.74 15.38 4.92
C ARG A 87 -2.37 15.17 6.38
N GLU A 88 -2.90 15.99 7.27
CA GLU A 88 -2.59 15.90 8.71
C GLU A 88 -3.08 14.59 9.30
N SER A 89 -4.28 14.16 8.94
CA SER A 89 -4.83 12.86 9.34
C SER A 89 -4.02 11.70 8.79
N ALA A 90 -3.51 11.80 7.55
CA ALA A 90 -2.62 10.80 6.96
C ALA A 90 -1.28 10.71 7.73
N ILE A 91 -0.67 11.84 8.07
CA ILE A 91 0.59 11.86 8.87
C ILE A 91 0.37 11.20 10.23
N ARG A 92 -0.76 11.47 10.90
CA ARG A 92 -1.10 10.79 12.17
C ARG A 92 -1.25 9.28 12.01
N ARG A 93 -1.78 8.79 10.88
CA ARG A 93 -1.83 7.34 10.60
C ARG A 93 -0.44 6.78 10.34
N LEU A 94 0.36 7.47 9.55
CA LEU A 94 1.72 7.04 9.19
C LEU A 94 2.66 6.94 10.41
N SER A 95 2.42 7.67 11.50
CA SER A 95 3.20 7.50 12.73
C SER A 95 3.09 6.08 13.31
N ARG A 96 2.04 5.33 12.97
CA ARG A 96 1.85 3.91 13.37
C ARG A 96 2.68 2.92 12.55
N LEU A 97 3.42 3.38 11.55
CA LEU A 97 4.40 2.52 10.85
C LEU A 97 5.49 2.03 11.80
N GLN A 98 5.92 2.87 12.75
CA GLN A 98 6.89 2.49 13.79
C GLN A 98 8.15 1.81 13.22
N GLY A 99 8.68 2.35 12.11
CA GLY A 99 9.87 1.82 11.45
C GLY A 99 9.62 0.60 10.54
N ARG A 100 8.38 0.19 10.31
CA ARG A 100 8.07 -0.90 9.37
C ARG A 100 8.44 -0.53 7.95
N PRO A 101 8.93 -1.50 7.15
CA PRO A 101 9.29 -1.27 5.75
C PRO A 101 8.10 -0.84 4.90
N VAL A 102 8.32 0.16 4.05
CA VAL A 102 7.33 0.67 3.10
C VAL A 102 7.93 0.70 1.70
N LEU A 103 7.27 0.06 0.75
CA LEU A 103 7.57 0.22 -0.67
C LEU A 103 6.52 1.13 -1.30
N VAL A 104 6.99 2.25 -1.86
CA VAL A 104 6.19 3.15 -2.68
C VAL A 104 6.64 2.96 -4.12
N CYS A 105 5.77 2.44 -4.98
CA CYS A 105 6.10 2.19 -6.38
C CYS A 105 5.03 2.75 -7.33
N GLY A 106 5.40 2.92 -8.57
CA GLY A 106 4.54 3.45 -9.62
C GLY A 106 5.17 4.64 -10.34
N GLN A 107 4.37 5.47 -10.99
CA GLN A 107 4.88 6.55 -11.83
C GLN A 107 5.48 7.75 -11.09
N GLN A 108 5.12 7.98 -9.85
CA GLN A 108 5.44 9.19 -9.09
C GLN A 108 5.94 8.89 -7.69
N ALA A 109 6.62 7.76 -7.51
CA ALA A 109 7.11 7.35 -6.21
C ALA A 109 8.10 8.37 -5.63
N THR A 110 9.04 8.86 -6.43
CA THR A 110 9.99 9.90 -6.02
C THR A 110 9.33 11.25 -5.78
N THR A 111 8.28 11.62 -6.54
CA THR A 111 7.49 12.84 -6.28
C THR A 111 6.77 12.74 -4.93
N VAL A 112 6.19 11.60 -4.59
CA VAL A 112 5.57 11.36 -3.27
C VAL A 112 6.61 11.51 -2.16
N ARG A 113 7.82 10.99 -2.35
CA ARG A 113 8.94 11.18 -1.43
C ARG A 113 9.25 12.66 -1.21
N ASP A 114 9.53 13.40 -2.30
CA ASP A 114 10.09 14.74 -2.24
C ASP A 114 9.06 15.81 -1.85
N ASP A 115 7.83 15.68 -2.33
CA ASP A 115 6.78 16.66 -2.11
C ASP A 115 5.96 16.44 -0.84
N PHE A 116 5.96 15.21 -0.33
CA PHE A 116 5.17 14.89 0.84
C PHE A 116 5.98 14.20 1.95
N LEU A 117 6.40 12.93 1.77
CA LEU A 117 6.87 12.10 2.87
C LEU A 117 8.16 12.64 3.50
N GLY A 118 9.14 13.06 2.70
CA GLY A 118 10.43 13.55 3.19
C GLY A 118 10.35 14.86 3.96
N LYS A 119 9.21 15.57 3.89
CA LYS A 119 8.97 16.78 4.67
C LYS A 119 8.39 16.50 6.07
N HIS A 120 7.97 15.27 6.32
CA HIS A 120 7.18 14.93 7.52
C HIS A 120 7.67 13.70 8.27
N LEU A 121 8.43 12.81 7.62
CA LEU A 121 8.83 11.52 8.18
C LEU A 121 10.32 11.25 7.99
N ASP A 122 10.89 10.43 8.87
CA ASP A 122 12.13 9.73 8.57
C ASP A 122 11.85 8.62 7.54
N LEU A 123 12.62 8.61 6.46
CA LEU A 123 12.45 7.71 5.34
C LEU A 123 13.42 6.51 5.35
N ALA A 124 14.12 6.26 6.45
CA ALA A 124 15.14 5.20 6.52
C ALA A 124 14.62 3.80 6.15
N THR A 125 13.33 3.53 6.38
CA THR A 125 12.68 2.25 6.07
C THR A 125 11.82 2.28 4.80
N PHE A 126 11.87 3.40 4.07
CA PHE A 126 11.11 3.54 2.82
C PHE A 126 11.97 3.19 1.61
N THR A 127 11.37 2.52 0.65
CA THR A 127 11.91 2.27 -0.68
C THR A 127 10.99 2.93 -1.71
N PHE A 128 11.59 3.64 -2.67
CA PHE A 128 10.85 4.34 -3.73
C PHE A 128 11.27 3.81 -5.08
N LEU A 129 10.30 3.42 -5.91
CA LEU A 129 10.55 2.82 -7.21
C LEU A 129 9.64 3.44 -8.27
N ASP A 130 10.19 4.35 -9.08
CA ASP A 130 9.48 4.90 -10.24
C ASP A 130 9.46 3.91 -11.39
N ILE A 131 8.27 3.68 -11.94
CA ILE A 131 8.06 2.72 -13.04
C ILE A 131 7.80 3.49 -14.34
N PRO A 132 8.75 3.49 -15.28
CA PRO A 132 8.61 4.18 -16.55
C PRO A 132 7.78 3.34 -17.55
N ILE A 133 6.47 3.28 -17.35
CA ILE A 133 5.54 2.39 -18.06
C ILE A 133 5.72 2.44 -19.58
N HIS A 134 5.74 3.64 -20.15
CA HIS A 134 5.82 3.78 -21.62
C HIS A 134 7.13 3.24 -22.20
N SER A 135 8.26 3.57 -21.61
CA SER A 135 9.56 3.07 -22.06
C SER A 135 9.73 1.57 -21.79
N MET A 136 9.20 1.08 -20.66
CA MET A 136 9.27 -0.34 -20.32
C MET A 136 8.53 -1.23 -21.32
N PHE A 137 7.38 -0.78 -21.83
CA PHE A 137 6.61 -1.49 -22.83
C PHE A 137 6.99 -1.13 -24.28
N ASN A 138 7.92 -0.18 -24.46
CA ASN A 138 8.28 0.37 -25.77
C ASN A 138 7.05 0.89 -26.56
N ILE A 139 6.14 1.54 -25.85
CA ILE A 139 4.91 2.10 -26.41
C ILE A 139 4.99 3.63 -26.29
N PRO A 140 4.73 4.39 -27.35
CA PRO A 140 4.67 5.84 -27.29
C PRO A 140 3.66 6.32 -26.26
N GLU A 141 3.93 7.46 -25.64
CA GLU A 141 2.92 8.15 -24.85
C GLU A 141 1.69 8.44 -25.70
N GLY A 142 0.51 8.07 -25.21
CA GLY A 142 -0.74 8.24 -25.96
C GLY A 142 -1.88 7.41 -25.40
N PRO A 143 -3.00 7.33 -26.12
CA PRO A 143 -4.22 6.70 -25.60
C PRO A 143 -4.16 5.16 -25.53
N TYR A 144 -3.10 4.53 -26.03
CA TYR A 144 -3.03 3.07 -26.16
C TYR A 144 -2.64 2.33 -24.87
N LEU A 145 -1.89 2.99 -23.99
CA LEU A 145 -1.52 2.43 -22.69
C LEU A 145 -1.62 3.54 -21.65
N HIS A 146 -2.54 3.36 -20.73
CA HIS A 146 -2.63 4.25 -19.58
C HIS A 146 -1.49 3.92 -18.62
N SER A 147 -0.74 4.93 -18.22
CA SER A 147 0.42 4.78 -17.34
C SER A 147 0.03 4.34 -15.91
N HIS A 148 -1.20 4.62 -15.49
CA HIS A 148 -1.79 4.11 -14.25
C HIS A 148 -2.25 2.66 -14.44
N THR A 149 -1.33 1.71 -14.34
CA THR A 149 -1.54 0.29 -14.62
C THR A 149 -0.64 -0.59 -13.76
N ASP A 150 -1.11 -1.78 -13.43
CA ASP A 150 -0.36 -2.84 -12.77
C ASP A 150 0.21 -3.89 -13.75
N LEU A 151 -0.01 -3.73 -15.05
CA LEU A 151 0.43 -4.68 -16.08
C LEU A 151 1.93 -5.00 -16.03
N TRP A 152 2.76 -4.07 -15.58
CA TRP A 152 4.19 -4.27 -15.44
C TRP A 152 4.55 -5.35 -14.41
N MET A 153 3.70 -5.58 -13.41
CA MET A 153 3.89 -6.64 -12.41
C MET A 153 3.71 -8.05 -13.01
N HIS A 154 2.99 -8.17 -14.12
CA HIS A 154 2.74 -9.42 -14.83
C HIS A 154 3.83 -9.75 -15.88
N ARG A 155 4.72 -8.81 -16.18
CA ARG A 155 5.77 -8.96 -17.18
C ARG A 155 7.15 -9.09 -16.54
N PRO A 156 8.04 -9.97 -17.05
CA PRO A 156 9.43 -9.98 -16.65
C PRO A 156 10.08 -8.61 -16.88
N SER A 157 10.65 -8.04 -15.84
CA SER A 157 11.34 -6.75 -15.89
C SER A 157 12.18 -6.56 -14.63
N ILE A 158 13.19 -5.70 -14.71
CA ILE A 158 13.99 -5.31 -13.54
C ILE A 158 13.12 -4.74 -12.42
N TYR A 159 12.09 -3.98 -12.74
CA TYR A 159 11.19 -3.36 -11.75
C TYR A 159 10.36 -4.41 -10.98
N ARG A 160 9.81 -5.40 -11.70
CA ARG A 160 9.12 -6.53 -11.06
C ARG A 160 10.06 -7.31 -10.16
N ASP A 161 11.27 -7.54 -10.63
CA ASP A 161 12.26 -8.32 -9.89
C ASP A 161 12.75 -7.54 -8.65
N GLU A 162 12.90 -6.22 -8.73
CA GLU A 162 13.17 -5.36 -7.56
C GLU A 162 12.06 -5.46 -6.50
N VAL A 163 10.78 -5.41 -6.88
CA VAL A 163 9.66 -5.58 -5.93
C VAL A 163 9.69 -6.96 -5.30
N ARG A 164 9.93 -8.02 -6.08
CA ARG A 164 10.03 -9.40 -5.57
C ARG A 164 11.20 -9.57 -4.60
N ASN A 165 12.35 -9.04 -4.95
CA ASN A 165 13.54 -9.09 -4.10
C ASN A 165 13.31 -8.30 -2.80
N TRP A 166 12.63 -7.16 -2.88
CA TRP A 166 12.27 -6.39 -1.70
C TRP A 166 11.36 -7.19 -0.77
N VAL A 167 10.29 -7.82 -1.30
CA VAL A 167 9.39 -8.68 -0.53
C VAL A 167 10.15 -9.85 0.08
N GLN A 168 10.98 -10.55 -0.71
CA GLN A 168 11.76 -11.68 -0.23
C GLN A 168 12.68 -11.28 0.92
N LYS A 169 13.38 -10.17 0.80
CA LYS A 169 14.24 -9.64 1.88
C LYS A 169 13.45 -9.38 3.17
N ILE A 170 12.26 -8.76 3.08
CA ILE A 170 11.40 -8.52 4.24
C ILE A 170 10.98 -9.82 4.93
N LEU A 171 10.75 -10.88 4.15
CA LEU A 171 10.36 -12.18 4.68
C LEU A 171 11.54 -12.99 5.24
N GLU A 172 12.76 -12.78 4.75
CA GLU A 172 13.97 -13.51 5.18
C GLU A 172 14.66 -12.90 6.42
N ASP A 173 14.48 -11.62 6.71
CA ASP A 173 15.11 -10.93 7.86
C ASP A 173 14.69 -11.52 9.24
N ILE A 174 13.77 -12.49 9.26
CA ILE A 174 13.28 -13.18 10.47
C ILE A 174 14.18 -14.35 10.90
N SER A 175 15.05 -14.84 10.03
CA SER A 175 15.88 -16.04 10.32
C SER A 175 17.04 -15.73 11.26
N LYS A 176 17.15 -14.51 11.80
CA LYS A 176 18.33 -14.03 12.54
C LYS A 176 18.05 -13.56 13.98
N GLU A 177 16.80 -13.59 14.43
CA GLU A 177 16.41 -13.36 15.82
C GLU A 177 15.95 -14.67 16.49
#